data_8868f4c9198ba9db959afe8bbe96558a
#
_entry.id   8868f4c9198ba9db959afe8bbe96558a
#
_cell.length_a   1.000
_cell.length_b   1.000
_cell.length_c   1.000
_cell.angle_alpha   90.00
_cell.angle_beta   90.00
_cell.angle_gamma   90.00
#
_symmetry.space_group_name_H-M   'P 1'
#
loop_
_entity.id
_entity.type
_entity.pdbx_description
1 polymer ?
#
loop_
_entity_poly.entity_id
_entity_poly.type
_entity_poly.pdbx_seq_one_letter_code
_entity_poly.pdbx_strand_id
1 'polypeptide(L)'
;MSTYYLTAETEQGRRAIEEVMAHSYEEDIDYVPPAWAIARIVDEVPVSFALVDPNELLLFPNGAIRRGFLRDVATREDRRQEGHFRATMQEVFDRLRLAKIPLVSTHGEHQLYRRFGFDVFTHQHGIFITPDQIARHLGPSCSQEGERFLEVEEGPPRREDLLLVRSVTAATAAEARCALLAAAAKAEHLGRNLILFEHPPASVLSRHPSLAGQVSLDSPFRALSLACGAQVRLEGGVPEGRPIPDGDWIRVLDAVAFVEQAIRLQDLTATSLPSVQIGITCDAGDLTITSSPTGVTVRAGRPEGGPVLEWPSVMLAQLFTGYQSAEVLACLHGVALPPDAAAFFSALIPRQWRLTRQESWAYTNTGRP
;
A
#
# COMPACT_ATOMS: atom_id res chain seq x y z
N MET A 1 -28.45 -1.77 -28.24
CA MET A 1 -27.13 -1.38 -27.68
C MET A 1 -26.48 -2.63 -27.09
N SER A 2 -25.51 -3.18 -27.81
CA SER A 2 -24.80 -4.37 -27.35
C SER A 2 -23.66 -3.95 -26.43
N THR A 3 -23.50 -4.66 -25.31
CA THR A 3 -22.39 -4.39 -24.36
C THR A 3 -21.81 -5.71 -23.90
N TYR A 4 -20.49 -5.85 -24.02
CA TYR A 4 -19.76 -7.05 -23.59
C TYR A 4 -18.31 -6.70 -23.21
N TYR A 5 -17.59 -7.68 -22.69
CA TYR A 5 -16.18 -7.52 -22.31
C TYR A 5 -15.31 -8.51 -23.08
N LEU A 6 -14.18 -8.03 -23.56
CA LEU A 6 -13.10 -8.83 -24.12
C LEU A 6 -11.93 -8.90 -23.15
N THR A 7 -11.21 -10.01 -23.15
CA THR A 7 -10.00 -10.19 -22.32
C THR A 7 -8.75 -10.20 -23.18
N ALA A 8 -7.61 -9.82 -22.59
CA ALA A 8 -6.30 -9.87 -23.25
C ALA A 8 -5.83 -11.30 -23.60
N GLU A 9 -6.56 -12.33 -23.17
CA GLU A 9 -6.31 -13.72 -23.61
C GLU A 9 -6.55 -13.91 -25.11
N THR A 10 -7.42 -13.10 -25.71
CA THR A 10 -7.72 -13.13 -27.13
C THR A 10 -7.02 -12.00 -27.88
N GLU A 11 -6.68 -12.23 -29.14
CA GLU A 11 -6.11 -11.21 -30.03
C GLU A 11 -7.04 -9.99 -30.16
N GLN A 12 -8.35 -10.23 -30.30
CA GLN A 12 -9.35 -9.17 -30.36
C GLN A 12 -9.37 -8.34 -29.08
N GLY A 13 -9.26 -8.99 -27.92
CA GLY A 13 -9.22 -8.29 -26.63
C GLY A 13 -7.97 -7.45 -26.47
N ARG A 14 -6.79 -7.94 -26.87
CA ARG A 14 -5.55 -7.16 -26.85
C ARG A 14 -5.68 -5.91 -27.72
N ARG A 15 -6.13 -6.05 -28.96
CA ARG A 15 -6.34 -4.91 -29.87
C ARG A 15 -7.34 -3.89 -29.31
N ALA A 16 -8.42 -4.36 -28.69
CA ALA A 16 -9.41 -3.49 -28.08
C ALA A 16 -8.83 -2.67 -26.90
N ILE A 17 -7.96 -3.29 -26.10
CA ILE A 17 -7.27 -2.60 -25.00
C ILE A 17 -6.29 -1.56 -25.55
N GLU A 18 -5.45 -1.95 -26.52
CA GLU A 18 -4.50 -1.06 -27.19
C GLU A 18 -5.19 0.14 -27.83
N GLU A 19 -6.34 -0.07 -28.45
CA GLU A 19 -7.15 1.01 -29.04
C GLU A 19 -7.60 2.02 -27.98
N VAL A 20 -8.12 1.57 -26.84
CA VAL A 20 -8.53 2.50 -25.76
C VAL A 20 -7.32 3.18 -25.16
N MET A 21 -6.19 2.48 -24.97
CA MET A 21 -4.95 3.05 -24.44
C MET A 21 -4.46 4.18 -25.34
N ALA A 22 -4.39 3.97 -26.65
CA ALA A 22 -3.95 4.98 -27.62
C ALA A 22 -4.84 6.24 -27.63
N HIS A 23 -6.13 6.12 -27.25
CA HIS A 23 -7.06 7.25 -27.14
C HIS A 23 -7.10 7.90 -25.74
N SER A 24 -6.38 7.34 -24.78
CA SER A 24 -6.46 7.76 -23.37
C SER A 24 -5.15 8.31 -22.82
N TYR A 25 -4.03 7.96 -23.42
CA TYR A 25 -2.68 8.35 -23.02
C TYR A 25 -1.95 9.01 -24.18
N GLU A 26 -1.18 10.05 -23.88
CA GLU A 26 -0.39 10.80 -24.87
C GLU A 26 0.92 10.08 -25.27
N GLU A 27 1.33 9.08 -24.52
CA GLU A 27 2.57 8.33 -24.75
C GLU A 27 2.26 6.93 -25.29
N ASP A 28 3.05 6.45 -26.26
CA ASP A 28 3.05 5.06 -26.69
C ASP A 28 3.43 4.15 -25.53
N ILE A 29 2.48 3.41 -25.01
CA ILE A 29 2.70 2.44 -23.96
C ILE A 29 3.11 1.12 -24.60
N ASP A 30 4.41 0.86 -24.59
CA ASP A 30 5.01 -0.40 -25.04
C ASP A 30 4.78 -1.50 -23.96
N TYR A 31 3.50 -1.82 -23.73
CA TYR A 31 3.09 -2.70 -22.66
C TYR A 31 2.22 -3.84 -23.16
N VAL A 32 2.66 -5.07 -22.89
CA VAL A 32 1.84 -6.26 -23.12
C VAL A 32 0.86 -6.41 -21.95
N PRO A 33 -0.44 -6.26 -22.18
CA PRO A 33 -1.42 -6.38 -21.10
C PRO A 33 -1.33 -7.74 -20.42
N PRO A 34 -1.40 -7.82 -19.08
CA PRO A 34 -1.50 -9.09 -18.37
C PRO A 34 -2.80 -9.80 -18.77
N ALA A 35 -2.83 -11.12 -18.61
CA ALA A 35 -3.97 -11.97 -18.99
C ALA A 35 -5.32 -11.50 -18.41
N TRP A 36 -5.29 -10.80 -17.28
CA TRP A 36 -6.48 -10.24 -16.62
C TRP A 36 -6.82 -8.81 -17.05
N ALA A 37 -6.28 -8.34 -18.16
CA ALA A 37 -6.72 -7.11 -18.75
C ALA A 37 -8.07 -7.31 -19.44
N ILE A 38 -8.96 -6.35 -19.27
CA ILE A 38 -10.32 -6.37 -19.88
C ILE A 38 -10.61 -5.08 -20.63
N ALA A 39 -11.28 -5.20 -21.76
CA ALA A 39 -11.85 -4.06 -22.49
C ALA A 39 -13.38 -4.16 -22.51
N ARG A 40 -14.06 -3.06 -22.22
CA ARG A 40 -15.50 -2.90 -22.39
C ARG A 40 -15.80 -2.46 -23.81
N ILE A 41 -16.66 -3.19 -24.48
CA ILE A 41 -17.12 -2.94 -25.84
C ILE A 41 -18.58 -2.47 -25.78
N VAL A 42 -18.90 -1.41 -26.49
CA VAL A 42 -20.28 -0.89 -26.65
C VAL A 42 -20.52 -0.63 -28.12
N ASP A 43 -21.53 -1.32 -28.70
CA ASP A 43 -21.86 -1.25 -30.10
C ASP A 43 -20.63 -1.43 -31.01
N GLU A 44 -19.86 -2.49 -30.76
CA GLU A 44 -18.61 -2.89 -31.43
C GLU A 44 -17.42 -1.94 -31.25
N VAL A 45 -17.56 -0.89 -30.43
CA VAL A 45 -16.50 0.09 -30.16
C VAL A 45 -15.88 -0.16 -28.76
N PRO A 46 -14.53 -0.32 -28.63
CA PRO A 46 -13.84 -0.35 -27.35
C PRO A 46 -13.94 1.03 -26.68
N VAL A 47 -14.45 1.09 -25.45
CA VAL A 47 -14.74 2.38 -24.77
C VAL A 47 -13.98 2.57 -23.47
N SER A 48 -13.63 1.49 -22.76
CA SER A 48 -12.81 1.55 -21.56
C SER A 48 -12.08 0.24 -21.33
N PHE A 49 -11.00 0.29 -20.55
CA PHE A 49 -10.23 -0.90 -20.17
C PHE A 49 -9.78 -0.83 -18.73
N ALA A 50 -9.36 -1.98 -18.19
CA ALA A 50 -8.64 -2.12 -16.93
C ALA A 50 -7.56 -3.20 -17.04
N LEU A 51 -6.39 -2.91 -16.47
CA LEU A 51 -5.28 -3.86 -16.32
C LEU A 51 -5.18 -4.28 -14.86
N VAL A 52 -5.30 -5.57 -14.60
CA VAL A 52 -5.28 -6.13 -13.25
C VAL A 52 -4.27 -7.25 -13.14
N ASP A 53 -3.35 -7.16 -12.20
CA ASP A 53 -2.52 -8.30 -11.79
C ASP A 53 -3.22 -9.03 -10.64
N PRO A 54 -3.71 -10.26 -10.84
CA PRO A 54 -4.42 -11.02 -9.81
C PRO A 54 -3.49 -11.77 -8.86
N ASN A 55 -2.18 -11.70 -9.06
CA ASN A 55 -1.17 -12.49 -8.34
C ASN A 55 -0.32 -11.65 -7.39
N GLU A 56 -0.63 -10.39 -7.23
CA GLU A 56 0.03 -9.56 -6.24
C GLU A 56 -0.20 -10.09 -4.82
N LEU A 57 0.77 -9.89 -3.95
CA LEU A 57 0.76 -10.41 -2.59
C LEU A 57 0.78 -9.27 -1.57
N LEU A 58 -0.13 -9.34 -0.63
CA LEU A 58 -0.09 -8.54 0.59
C LEU A 58 0.58 -9.37 1.68
N LEU A 59 1.78 -8.97 2.10
CA LEU A 59 2.59 -9.73 3.05
C LEU A 59 2.08 -9.57 4.48
N PHE A 60 2.19 -10.65 5.26
CA PHE A 60 1.92 -10.74 6.69
C PHE A 60 3.09 -11.43 7.38
N PRO A 61 3.20 -11.38 8.73
CA PRO A 61 4.32 -12.03 9.44
C PRO A 61 4.51 -13.50 9.06
N ASN A 62 3.45 -14.26 8.93
CA ASN A 62 3.48 -15.69 8.66
C ASN A 62 3.00 -16.07 7.26
N GLY A 63 3.09 -15.18 6.29
CA GLY A 63 2.71 -15.48 4.91
C GLY A 63 2.15 -14.30 4.14
N ALA A 64 1.27 -14.57 3.18
CA ALA A 64 0.73 -13.52 2.33
C ALA A 64 -0.74 -13.78 1.94
N ILE A 65 -1.48 -12.72 1.70
CA ILE A 65 -2.82 -12.74 1.12
C ILE A 65 -2.71 -12.32 -0.34
N ARG A 66 -3.31 -13.10 -1.24
CA ARG A 66 -3.40 -12.74 -2.64
C ARG A 66 -4.34 -11.56 -2.83
N ARG A 67 -3.92 -10.55 -3.59
CA ARG A 67 -4.70 -9.36 -3.93
C ARG A 67 -4.68 -9.12 -5.44
N GLY A 68 -5.73 -8.51 -5.97
CA GLY A 68 -5.68 -7.90 -7.28
C GLY A 68 -4.94 -6.56 -7.20
N PHE A 69 -4.05 -6.28 -8.14
CA PHE A 69 -3.45 -4.97 -8.28
C PHE A 69 -3.93 -4.31 -9.56
N LEU A 70 -4.73 -3.26 -9.43
CA LEU A 70 -5.22 -2.48 -10.55
C LEU A 70 -4.12 -1.52 -10.98
N ARG A 71 -3.51 -1.79 -12.13
CA ARG A 71 -2.39 -1.01 -12.66
C ARG A 71 -2.88 0.23 -13.40
N ASP A 72 -3.67 -0.01 -14.44
CA ASP A 72 -4.16 1.03 -15.32
C ASP A 72 -5.64 0.85 -15.57
N VAL A 73 -6.35 1.95 -15.65
CA VAL A 73 -7.76 1.98 -16.04
C VAL A 73 -8.06 3.28 -16.75
N ALA A 74 -8.64 3.20 -17.92
CA ALA A 74 -9.02 4.38 -18.67
C ALA A 74 -10.35 4.21 -19.40
N THR A 75 -10.90 5.35 -19.79
CA THR A 75 -12.05 5.47 -20.69
C THR A 75 -11.68 6.45 -21.78
N ARG A 76 -11.97 6.10 -23.03
CA ARG A 76 -11.78 6.97 -24.19
C ARG A 76 -12.30 8.37 -23.89
N GLU A 77 -11.57 9.36 -24.30
CA GLU A 77 -11.89 10.75 -23.98
C GLU A 77 -13.28 11.17 -24.51
N ASP A 78 -13.61 10.76 -25.73
CA ASP A 78 -14.89 11.02 -26.39
C ASP A 78 -16.08 10.26 -25.78
N ARG A 79 -15.83 9.33 -24.84
CA ARG A 79 -16.83 8.48 -24.18
C ARG A 79 -16.82 8.65 -22.65
N ARG A 80 -16.17 9.70 -22.16
CA ARG A 80 -16.17 10.03 -20.72
C ARG A 80 -17.56 10.47 -20.27
N GLN A 81 -17.83 10.32 -18.96
CA GLN A 81 -19.09 10.66 -18.30
C GLN A 81 -20.30 9.76 -18.65
N GLU A 82 -20.14 8.76 -19.50
CA GLU A 82 -21.17 7.76 -19.86
C GLU A 82 -21.22 6.57 -18.86
N GLY A 83 -20.40 6.57 -17.81
CA GLY A 83 -20.38 5.53 -16.77
C GLY A 83 -19.55 4.28 -17.13
N HIS A 84 -18.82 4.29 -18.23
CA HIS A 84 -18.04 3.13 -18.68
C HIS A 84 -16.95 2.76 -17.70
N PHE A 85 -16.24 3.73 -17.12
CA PHE A 85 -15.26 3.49 -16.05
C PHE A 85 -15.87 2.69 -14.89
N ARG A 86 -17.03 3.13 -14.39
CA ARG A 86 -17.73 2.44 -13.29
C ARG A 86 -18.08 1.00 -13.64
N ALA A 87 -18.60 0.79 -14.84
CA ALA A 87 -18.97 -0.55 -15.31
C ALA A 87 -17.75 -1.48 -15.45
N THR A 88 -16.63 -0.96 -15.96
CA THR A 88 -15.37 -1.71 -16.08
C THR A 88 -14.80 -2.06 -14.68
N MET A 89 -14.82 -1.12 -13.74
CA MET A 89 -14.39 -1.40 -12.36
C MET A 89 -15.26 -2.48 -11.68
N GLN A 90 -16.58 -2.45 -11.90
CA GLN A 90 -17.47 -3.46 -11.33
C GLN A 90 -17.15 -4.86 -11.92
N GLU A 91 -16.92 -4.96 -13.21
CA GLU A 91 -16.51 -6.22 -13.85
C GLU A 91 -15.19 -6.75 -13.27
N VAL A 92 -14.21 -5.87 -13.01
CA VAL A 92 -12.96 -6.23 -12.33
C VAL A 92 -13.25 -6.85 -10.96
N PHE A 93 -14.08 -6.18 -10.15
CA PHE A 93 -14.40 -6.67 -8.81
C PHE A 93 -15.11 -8.02 -8.84
N ASP A 94 -16.02 -8.21 -9.76
CA ASP A 94 -16.76 -9.47 -9.89
C ASP A 94 -15.84 -10.61 -10.32
N ARG A 95 -14.92 -10.38 -11.23
CA ARG A 95 -13.89 -11.37 -11.61
C ARG A 95 -12.95 -11.71 -10.46
N LEU A 96 -12.51 -10.72 -9.69
CA LEU A 96 -11.67 -10.96 -8.52
C LEU A 96 -12.40 -11.79 -7.46
N ARG A 97 -13.71 -11.50 -7.21
CA ARG A 97 -14.54 -12.31 -6.30
C ARG A 97 -14.71 -13.75 -6.79
N LEU A 98 -14.99 -13.96 -8.07
CA LEU A 98 -15.06 -15.28 -8.68
C LEU A 98 -13.76 -16.07 -8.54
N ALA A 99 -12.63 -15.38 -8.62
CA ALA A 99 -11.31 -15.97 -8.40
C ALA A 99 -10.92 -16.10 -6.92
N LYS A 100 -11.84 -15.78 -5.99
CA LYS A 100 -11.63 -15.81 -4.54
C LYS A 100 -10.45 -14.94 -4.08
N ILE A 101 -10.28 -13.79 -4.72
CA ILE A 101 -9.31 -12.78 -4.34
C ILE A 101 -10.04 -11.75 -3.48
N PRO A 102 -9.75 -11.69 -2.16
CA PRO A 102 -10.56 -10.91 -1.23
C PRO A 102 -10.30 -9.41 -1.25
N LEU A 103 -9.20 -8.99 -1.89
CA LEU A 103 -8.71 -7.62 -1.89
C LEU A 103 -8.36 -7.15 -3.30
N VAL A 104 -8.52 -5.85 -3.51
CA VAL A 104 -7.94 -5.15 -4.66
C VAL A 104 -7.24 -3.87 -4.17
N SER A 105 -6.11 -3.56 -4.76
CA SER A 105 -5.36 -2.33 -4.48
C SER A 105 -4.97 -1.63 -5.77
N THR A 106 -4.61 -0.37 -5.65
CA THR A 106 -4.18 0.48 -6.77
C THR A 106 -3.33 1.63 -6.26
N HIS A 107 -2.64 2.30 -7.17
CA HIS A 107 -2.08 3.64 -7.00
C HIS A 107 -2.90 4.67 -7.76
N GLY A 108 -2.66 5.96 -7.54
CA GLY A 108 -3.16 7.03 -8.38
C GLY A 108 -4.15 7.98 -7.69
N GLU A 109 -4.94 8.70 -8.48
CA GLU A 109 -5.79 9.80 -7.98
C GLU A 109 -6.88 9.32 -7.02
N HIS A 110 -6.69 9.66 -5.75
CA HIS A 110 -7.53 9.22 -4.65
C HIS A 110 -9.00 9.61 -4.76
N GLN A 111 -9.33 10.78 -5.32
CA GLN A 111 -10.73 11.18 -5.47
C GLN A 111 -11.53 10.26 -6.39
N LEU A 112 -10.87 9.67 -7.40
CA LEU A 112 -11.49 8.74 -8.30
C LEU A 112 -11.82 7.42 -7.59
N TYR A 113 -10.86 6.85 -6.88
CA TYR A 113 -10.98 5.53 -6.27
C TYR A 113 -11.81 5.51 -4.99
N ARG A 114 -11.88 6.60 -4.22
CA ARG A 114 -12.78 6.71 -3.05
C ARG A 114 -14.23 6.43 -3.39
N ARG A 115 -14.68 6.84 -4.57
CA ARG A 115 -16.05 6.55 -5.05
C ARG A 115 -16.36 5.07 -5.23
N PHE A 116 -15.31 4.24 -5.24
CA PHE A 116 -15.40 2.78 -5.34
C PHE A 116 -15.07 2.09 -4.02
N GLY A 117 -15.05 2.80 -2.91
CA GLY A 117 -14.78 2.23 -1.58
C GLY A 117 -13.32 1.89 -1.32
N PHE A 118 -12.40 2.48 -2.07
CA PHE A 118 -10.98 2.42 -1.74
C PHE A 118 -10.62 3.48 -0.72
N ASP A 119 -9.65 3.20 0.13
CA ASP A 119 -8.96 4.19 0.93
C ASP A 119 -7.49 3.78 1.15
N VAL A 120 -6.69 4.71 1.63
CA VAL A 120 -5.27 4.50 1.91
C VAL A 120 -5.08 3.47 3.02
N PHE A 121 -4.20 2.52 2.83
CA PHE A 121 -3.87 1.50 3.83
C PHE A 121 -2.37 1.36 4.11
N THR A 122 -1.57 2.16 3.45
CA THR A 122 -0.12 2.19 3.65
C THR A 122 0.33 3.63 3.77
N HIS A 123 1.40 3.84 4.52
CA HIS A 123 2.08 5.11 4.55
C HIS A 123 3.34 4.99 3.71
N GLN A 124 3.51 5.85 2.72
CA GLN A 124 4.85 6.13 2.21
C GLN A 124 5.51 7.10 3.19
N HIS A 125 6.45 6.60 3.94
CA HIS A 125 7.27 7.42 4.81
C HIS A 125 8.63 7.60 4.16
N GLY A 126 8.86 8.78 3.60
CA GLY A 126 10.19 9.21 3.24
C GLY A 126 10.71 10.21 4.27
N ILE A 127 11.95 10.07 4.68
CA ILE A 127 12.68 11.09 5.42
C ILE A 127 13.49 11.86 4.40
N PHE A 128 13.08 13.10 4.13
CA PHE A 128 13.80 14.01 3.24
C PHE A 128 14.72 14.90 4.03
N ILE A 129 15.99 14.93 3.65
CA ILE A 129 17.00 15.78 4.28
C ILE A 129 18.05 16.18 3.24
N THR A 130 18.65 17.36 3.40
CA THR A 130 19.77 17.77 2.55
C THR A 130 21.10 17.43 3.21
N PRO A 131 22.18 17.22 2.42
CA PRO A 131 23.53 17.07 2.97
C PRO A 131 23.92 18.23 3.90
N ASP A 132 23.58 19.46 3.53
CA ASP A 132 23.83 20.67 4.32
C ASP A 132 23.12 20.65 5.69
N GLN A 133 21.92 20.09 5.78
CA GLN A 133 21.22 19.94 7.06
C GLN A 133 21.95 18.96 7.97
N ILE A 134 22.40 17.84 7.41
CA ILE A 134 23.21 16.86 8.15
C ILE A 134 24.53 17.49 8.61
N ALA A 135 25.26 18.14 7.71
CA ALA A 135 26.56 18.74 8.01
C ALA A 135 26.47 19.82 9.11
N ARG A 136 25.44 20.65 9.08
CA ARG A 136 25.20 21.70 10.12
C ARG A 136 24.99 21.13 11.51
N HIS A 137 24.37 19.98 11.65
CA HIS A 137 24.01 19.40 12.94
C HIS A 137 25.02 18.35 13.42
N LEU A 138 25.61 17.60 12.53
CA LEU A 138 26.48 16.48 12.87
C LEU A 138 27.96 16.73 12.58
N GLY A 139 28.28 17.88 11.95
CA GLY A 139 29.62 18.20 11.48
C GLY A 139 29.90 17.68 10.07
N PRO A 140 31.09 17.95 9.52
CA PRO A 140 31.44 17.57 8.17
C PRO A 140 31.34 16.06 7.98
N SER A 141 30.87 15.69 6.79
CA SER A 141 30.72 14.31 6.39
C SER A 141 32.06 13.59 6.44
N CYS A 142 32.14 12.53 7.22
CA CYS A 142 33.22 11.57 7.12
C CYS A 142 32.68 10.22 7.56
N SER A 143 32.61 9.27 6.64
CA SER A 143 33.08 7.92 6.94
C SER A 143 32.55 6.85 6.01
N GLN A 144 33.45 6.06 5.51
CA GLN A 144 33.24 4.73 4.95
C GLN A 144 32.55 3.77 5.94
N GLU A 145 32.65 4.01 7.25
CA GLU A 145 32.00 3.15 8.25
C GLU A 145 30.46 3.19 8.22
N GLY A 146 29.89 4.31 7.83
CA GLY A 146 28.43 4.47 7.76
C GLY A 146 27.81 3.80 6.55
N GLU A 147 28.55 3.57 5.47
CA GLU A 147 28.02 2.99 4.21
C GLU A 147 27.46 1.58 4.43
N ARG A 148 28.02 0.82 5.34
CA ARG A 148 27.53 -0.55 5.66
C ARG A 148 26.11 -0.59 6.21
N PHE A 149 25.58 0.55 6.68
CA PHE A 149 24.22 0.68 7.19
C PHE A 149 23.22 1.14 6.12
N LEU A 150 23.69 1.41 4.91
CA LEU A 150 22.89 1.99 3.85
C LEU A 150 22.80 1.05 2.65
N GLU A 151 21.62 0.88 2.15
CA GLU A 151 21.37 0.36 0.82
C GLU A 151 20.99 1.53 -0.08
N VAL A 152 21.90 1.93 -0.95
CA VAL A 152 21.76 3.13 -1.79
C VAL A 152 21.46 2.72 -3.22
N GLU A 153 20.46 3.35 -3.81
CA GLU A 153 20.20 3.29 -5.25
C GLU A 153 20.66 4.59 -5.90
N GLU A 154 21.43 4.48 -6.98
CA GLU A 154 21.98 5.64 -7.71
C GLU A 154 20.90 6.36 -8.54
N GLY A 155 19.81 6.70 -7.87
CA GLY A 155 18.75 7.58 -8.32
C GLY A 155 17.73 6.96 -9.27
N PRO A 156 16.46 7.29 -9.13
CA PRO A 156 15.48 7.01 -10.17
C PRO A 156 15.86 7.81 -11.43
N PRO A 157 15.70 7.25 -12.63
CA PRO A 157 16.16 7.85 -13.89
C PRO A 157 15.57 9.25 -14.20
N ARG A 158 14.67 9.76 -13.40
CA ARG A 158 14.00 11.07 -13.58
C ARG A 158 14.38 12.13 -12.51
N ARG A 159 15.22 11.82 -11.53
CA ARG A 159 15.55 12.71 -10.41
C ARG A 159 17.07 12.76 -10.19
N GLU A 160 17.77 13.54 -11.04
CA GLU A 160 19.22 13.71 -10.94
C GLU A 160 19.66 14.43 -9.66
N ASP A 161 18.77 15.14 -8.98
CA ASP A 161 19.02 15.87 -7.74
C ASP A 161 18.91 15.01 -6.47
N LEU A 162 18.42 13.76 -6.58
CA LEU A 162 18.05 12.92 -5.46
C LEU A 162 19.01 11.75 -5.25
N LEU A 163 19.48 11.56 -4.02
CA LEU A 163 20.04 10.29 -3.55
C LEU A 163 18.94 9.47 -2.89
N LEU A 164 18.68 8.28 -3.40
CA LEU A 164 17.71 7.37 -2.84
C LEU A 164 18.40 6.33 -1.96
N VAL A 165 18.04 6.28 -0.68
CA VAL A 165 18.48 5.28 0.29
C VAL A 165 17.32 4.34 0.56
N ARG A 166 17.38 3.12 0.05
CA ARG A 166 16.33 2.11 0.12
C ARG A 166 16.12 1.53 1.51
N SER A 167 17.20 1.38 2.24
CA SER A 167 17.13 0.88 3.61
C SER A 167 18.24 1.44 4.49
N VAL A 168 17.95 1.52 5.78
CA VAL A 168 18.91 1.89 6.83
C VAL A 168 18.84 0.85 7.94
N THR A 169 19.98 0.25 8.28
CA THR A 169 20.07 -0.82 9.29
C THR A 169 20.66 -0.36 10.62
N ALA A 170 20.76 0.95 10.84
CA ALA A 170 21.31 1.54 12.07
C ALA A 170 20.38 1.30 13.28
N ALA A 171 20.85 0.57 14.27
CA ALA A 171 20.10 0.19 15.48
C ALA A 171 20.36 1.14 16.68
N THR A 172 21.48 1.83 16.69
CA THR A 172 21.90 2.75 17.76
C THR A 172 22.02 4.19 17.27
N ALA A 173 22.03 5.14 18.19
CA ALA A 173 22.23 6.55 17.85
C ALA A 173 23.61 6.81 17.21
N ALA A 174 24.64 6.07 17.60
CA ALA A 174 25.96 6.16 17.01
C ALA A 174 25.97 5.66 15.55
N GLU A 175 25.35 4.51 15.31
CA GLU A 175 25.20 3.96 13.95
C GLU A 175 24.32 4.86 13.07
N ALA A 176 23.22 5.40 13.62
CA ALA A 176 22.37 6.36 12.95
C ALA A 176 23.14 7.61 12.51
N ARG A 177 24.00 8.12 13.40
CA ARG A 177 24.90 9.24 13.06
C ARG A 177 25.84 8.89 11.92
N CYS A 178 26.49 7.71 11.98
CA CYS A 178 27.38 7.25 10.91
C CYS A 178 26.64 7.10 9.58
N ALA A 179 25.43 6.52 9.61
CA ALA A 179 24.59 6.35 8.42
C ALA A 179 24.21 7.69 7.78
N LEU A 180 23.79 8.68 8.56
CA LEU A 180 23.46 10.02 8.04
C LEU A 180 24.66 10.71 7.43
N LEU A 181 25.83 10.67 8.09
CA LEU A 181 27.05 11.27 7.57
C LEU A 181 27.52 10.58 6.28
N ALA A 182 27.42 9.25 6.19
CA ALA A 182 27.76 8.51 4.97
C ALA A 182 26.80 8.83 3.81
N ALA A 183 25.51 8.95 4.09
CA ALA A 183 24.52 9.34 3.08
C ALA A 183 24.79 10.76 2.56
N ALA A 184 25.16 11.70 3.44
CA ALA A 184 25.54 13.05 3.04
C ALA A 184 26.79 13.05 2.16
N ALA A 185 27.84 12.35 2.57
CA ALA A 185 29.07 12.22 1.78
C ALA A 185 28.84 11.61 0.40
N LYS A 186 27.97 10.57 0.33
CA LYS A 186 27.59 9.93 -0.94
C LYS A 186 26.79 10.88 -1.83
N ALA A 187 25.87 11.64 -1.25
CA ALA A 187 25.09 12.63 -1.99
C ALA A 187 25.98 13.74 -2.56
N GLU A 188 26.90 14.29 -1.75
CA GLU A 188 27.87 15.29 -2.18
C GLU A 188 28.77 14.76 -3.30
N HIS A 189 29.29 13.54 -3.15
CA HIS A 189 30.14 12.89 -4.16
C HIS A 189 29.41 12.73 -5.51
N LEU A 190 28.11 12.44 -5.48
CA LEU A 190 27.27 12.27 -6.67
C LEU A 190 26.63 13.59 -7.17
N GLY A 191 26.94 14.72 -6.52
CA GLY A 191 26.34 16.02 -6.86
C GLY A 191 24.84 16.10 -6.56
N ARG A 192 24.33 15.30 -5.60
CA ARG A 192 22.93 15.27 -5.19
C ARG A 192 22.71 16.25 -4.03
N ASN A 193 21.66 17.02 -4.10
CA ASN A 193 21.35 18.04 -3.08
C ASN A 193 20.19 17.65 -2.15
N LEU A 194 19.57 16.50 -2.40
CA LEU A 194 18.49 15.94 -1.59
C LEU A 194 18.72 14.44 -1.34
N ILE A 195 18.43 13.99 -0.14
CA ILE A 195 18.49 12.58 0.24
C ILE A 195 17.10 12.16 0.65
N LEU A 196 16.59 11.06 0.09
CA LEU A 196 15.39 10.38 0.52
C LEU A 196 15.76 9.05 1.14
N PHE A 197 15.50 8.91 2.43
CA PHE A 197 15.53 7.62 3.10
C PHE A 197 14.16 6.98 3.00
N GLU A 198 14.09 5.89 2.28
CA GLU A 198 12.91 5.04 2.26
C GLU A 198 12.98 4.02 3.39
N HIS A 199 11.83 3.54 3.79
CA HIS A 199 11.80 2.42 4.71
C HIS A 199 12.09 1.12 3.96
N PRO A 200 12.71 0.12 4.62
CA PRO A 200 13.00 -1.15 3.98
C PRO A 200 11.71 -1.83 3.51
N PRO A 201 11.70 -2.46 2.32
CA PRO A 201 10.55 -3.18 1.81
C PRO A 201 10.07 -4.24 2.79
N ALA A 202 8.77 -4.51 2.83
CA ALA A 202 8.18 -5.53 3.70
C ALA A 202 8.84 -6.92 3.52
N SER A 203 9.34 -7.22 2.31
CA SER A 203 10.10 -8.44 2.02
C SER A 203 11.45 -8.51 2.75
N VAL A 204 12.07 -7.37 3.04
CA VAL A 204 13.30 -7.30 3.84
C VAL A 204 12.97 -7.44 5.32
N LEU A 205 11.90 -6.78 5.79
CA LEU A 205 11.45 -6.90 7.18
C LEU A 205 11.03 -8.32 7.55
N SER A 206 10.37 -9.04 6.64
CA SER A 206 9.99 -10.45 6.89
C SER A 206 11.19 -11.40 6.97
N ARG A 207 12.27 -11.08 6.25
CA ARG A 207 13.53 -11.85 6.30
C ARG A 207 14.45 -11.43 7.45
N HIS A 208 14.24 -10.25 8.00
CA HIS A 208 15.05 -9.67 9.07
C HIS A 208 14.14 -9.06 10.14
N PRO A 209 13.51 -9.89 11.00
CA PRO A 209 12.61 -9.40 12.06
C PRO A 209 13.26 -8.36 12.99
N SER A 210 14.58 -8.40 13.15
CA SER A 210 15.33 -7.40 13.92
C SER A 210 15.27 -5.99 13.32
N LEU A 211 14.98 -5.85 12.03
CA LEU A 211 14.80 -4.56 11.36
C LEU A 211 13.41 -3.97 11.63
N ALA A 212 12.41 -4.79 11.96
CA ALA A 212 11.07 -4.32 12.25
C ALA A 212 11.03 -3.29 13.41
N GLY A 213 11.88 -3.47 14.42
CA GLY A 213 12.04 -2.51 15.51
C GLY A 213 12.74 -1.20 15.10
N GLN A 214 13.52 -1.21 14.03
CA GLN A 214 14.27 -0.04 13.55
C GLN A 214 13.43 0.89 12.69
N VAL A 215 12.34 0.37 12.13
CA VAL A 215 11.37 1.12 11.32
C VAL A 215 10.33 1.81 12.22
N SER A 216 10.39 1.60 13.54
CA SER A 216 9.47 2.24 14.46
C SER A 216 9.62 3.77 14.43
N LEU A 217 8.53 4.48 14.76
CA LEU A 217 8.53 5.93 14.93
C LEU A 217 9.59 6.41 15.94
N ASP A 218 10.03 5.52 16.82
CA ASP A 218 10.98 5.75 17.89
C ASP A 218 12.40 5.29 17.54
N SER A 219 12.67 4.98 16.25
CA SER A 219 14.03 4.57 15.88
C SER A 219 15.03 5.70 16.12
N PRO A 220 16.23 5.40 16.66
CA PRO A 220 17.30 6.39 16.86
C PRO A 220 17.65 7.15 15.57
N PHE A 221 17.55 6.49 14.41
CA PHE A 221 17.80 7.09 13.11
C PHE A 221 16.76 8.18 12.79
N ARG A 222 15.47 7.92 12.99
CA ARG A 222 14.42 8.91 12.78
C ARG A 222 14.53 10.08 13.73
N ALA A 223 14.73 9.81 15.02
CA ALA A 223 14.88 10.86 16.02
C ALA A 223 16.05 11.79 15.67
N LEU A 224 17.18 11.23 15.27
CA LEU A 224 18.35 12.01 14.87
C LEU A 224 18.11 12.76 13.56
N SER A 225 17.46 12.13 12.58
CA SER A 225 17.13 12.80 11.31
C SER A 225 16.25 14.02 11.54
N LEU A 226 15.22 13.90 12.39
CA LEU A 226 14.35 15.02 12.76
C LEU A 226 15.12 16.12 13.51
N ALA A 227 16.03 15.75 14.40
CA ALA A 227 16.90 16.72 15.09
C ALA A 227 17.80 17.47 14.09
N CYS A 228 18.19 16.85 12.99
CA CYS A 228 18.92 17.50 11.89
C CYS A 228 18.02 18.37 10.98
N GLY A 229 16.73 18.48 11.29
CA GLY A 229 15.79 19.28 10.49
C GLY A 229 15.23 18.54 9.28
N ALA A 230 15.29 17.20 9.27
CA ALA A 230 14.66 16.40 8.24
C ALA A 230 13.14 16.63 8.20
N GLN A 231 12.59 16.65 7.01
CA GLN A 231 11.15 16.65 6.82
C GLN A 231 10.67 15.21 6.66
N VAL A 232 9.80 14.76 7.54
CA VAL A 232 9.03 13.55 7.33
C VAL A 232 7.83 13.97 6.48
N ARG A 233 7.81 13.55 5.24
CA ARG A 233 6.63 13.67 4.43
C ARG A 233 5.87 12.35 4.57
N LEU A 234 4.67 12.46 5.07
CA LEU A 234 3.72 11.35 5.16
C LEU A 234 3.21 10.93 3.77
N GLU A 235 3.60 11.66 2.74
CA GLU A 235 3.09 11.50 1.39
C GLU A 235 4.16 11.94 0.40
N GLY A 236 4.26 11.24 -0.73
CA GLY A 236 5.11 11.63 -1.85
C GLY A 236 4.72 12.99 -2.43
N GLY A 237 4.96 14.05 -1.71
CA GLY A 237 4.83 15.39 -2.24
C GLY A 237 6.03 15.71 -3.11
N VAL A 238 5.88 15.70 -4.42
CA VAL A 238 6.76 16.43 -5.31
C VAL A 238 6.74 17.90 -4.85
N PRO A 239 7.88 18.63 -4.83
CA PRO A 239 7.97 20.03 -4.36
C PRO A 239 7.05 21.03 -5.08
N GLU A 240 6.32 20.64 -6.09
CA GLU A 240 5.48 21.48 -6.94
C GLU A 240 4.00 21.58 -6.51
N GLY A 241 3.73 21.60 -5.23
CA GLY A 241 2.48 22.21 -4.72
C GLY A 241 1.18 21.42 -4.90
N ARG A 242 1.21 20.14 -5.30
CA ARG A 242 0.04 19.27 -5.21
C ARG A 242 0.36 18.09 -4.29
N PRO A 243 -0.30 17.99 -3.12
CA PRO A 243 -0.22 16.77 -2.33
C PRO A 243 -0.93 15.67 -3.11
N ILE A 244 -0.16 14.83 -3.79
CA ILE A 244 -0.65 13.52 -4.22
C ILE A 244 -0.44 12.64 -3.01
N PRO A 245 -1.48 12.11 -2.37
CA PRO A 245 -1.31 11.09 -1.36
C PRO A 245 -0.82 9.82 -2.06
N ASP A 246 0.50 9.65 -2.10
CA ASP A 246 1.13 8.45 -2.60
C ASP A 246 1.09 7.39 -1.51
N GLY A 247 -0.06 6.76 -1.39
CA GLY A 247 -0.24 5.54 -0.66
C GLY A 247 -0.87 4.50 -1.56
N ASP A 248 -0.68 3.24 -1.25
CA ASP A 248 -1.51 2.22 -1.84
C ASP A 248 -2.93 2.37 -1.34
N TRP A 249 -3.86 2.33 -2.26
CA TRP A 249 -5.29 2.32 -2.02
C TRP A 249 -5.77 0.89 -2.03
N ILE A 250 -6.60 0.54 -1.07
CA ILE A 250 -7.14 -0.81 -0.94
C ILE A 250 -8.66 -0.78 -0.83
N ARG A 251 -9.28 -1.82 -1.39
CA ARG A 251 -10.68 -2.15 -1.19
C ARG A 251 -10.81 -3.61 -0.81
N VAL A 252 -11.61 -3.89 0.20
CA VAL A 252 -12.02 -5.25 0.56
C VAL A 252 -13.18 -5.66 -0.36
N LEU A 253 -13.08 -6.82 -0.97
CA LEU A 253 -14.11 -7.40 -1.83
C LEU A 253 -14.91 -8.51 -1.12
N ASP A 254 -14.26 -9.22 -0.20
CA ASP A 254 -14.83 -10.28 0.64
C ASP A 254 -14.25 -10.14 2.05
N ALA A 255 -15.06 -9.60 2.97
CA ALA A 255 -14.63 -9.31 4.33
C ALA A 255 -14.31 -10.57 5.14
N VAL A 256 -15.10 -11.63 4.97
CA VAL A 256 -14.92 -12.89 5.69
C VAL A 256 -13.61 -13.56 5.26
N ALA A 257 -13.43 -13.74 3.96
CA ALA A 257 -12.24 -14.38 3.41
C ALA A 257 -10.97 -13.58 3.74
N PHE A 258 -11.04 -12.25 3.70
CA PHE A 258 -9.91 -11.40 4.06
C PHE A 258 -9.54 -11.52 5.54
N VAL A 259 -10.50 -11.29 6.44
CA VAL A 259 -10.25 -11.28 7.90
C VAL A 259 -9.81 -12.65 8.39
N GLU A 260 -10.43 -13.73 7.90
CA GLU A 260 -10.01 -15.10 8.23
C GLU A 260 -8.55 -15.36 7.85
N GLN A 261 -8.16 -15.00 6.63
CA GLN A 261 -6.78 -15.15 6.17
C GLN A 261 -5.82 -14.24 6.97
N ALA A 262 -6.20 -12.99 7.21
CA ALA A 262 -5.39 -12.03 7.93
C ALA A 262 -5.10 -12.49 9.38
N ILE A 263 -6.12 -12.97 10.11
CA ILE A 263 -5.95 -13.51 11.46
C ILE A 263 -5.05 -14.74 11.46
N ARG A 264 -5.23 -15.65 10.53
CA ARG A 264 -4.40 -16.88 10.40
C ARG A 264 -2.92 -16.56 10.18
N LEU A 265 -2.63 -15.42 9.57
CA LEU A 265 -1.28 -14.98 9.23
C LEU A 265 -0.67 -14.03 10.27
N GLN A 266 -1.40 -13.67 11.35
CA GLN A 266 -0.81 -12.98 12.50
C GLN A 266 -0.04 -13.97 13.37
N ASP A 267 0.99 -13.45 14.06
CA ASP A 267 1.68 -14.24 15.09
C ASP A 267 0.95 -14.04 16.43
N LEU A 268 0.08 -14.99 16.76
CA LEU A 268 -0.72 -14.95 17.97
C LEU A 268 -0.11 -15.78 19.13
N THR A 269 1.07 -16.34 18.95
CA THR A 269 1.67 -17.29 19.89
C THR A 269 1.99 -16.71 21.25
N ALA A 270 2.24 -15.40 21.33
CA ALA A 270 2.58 -14.69 22.56
C ALA A 270 1.41 -13.87 23.14
N THR A 271 0.23 -13.90 22.53
CA THR A 271 -0.86 -12.97 22.86
C THR A 271 -1.96 -13.66 23.65
N SER A 272 -2.25 -13.15 24.86
CA SER A 272 -3.47 -13.53 25.59
C SER A 272 -4.64 -12.71 25.09
N LEU A 273 -5.48 -13.30 24.26
CA LEU A 273 -6.66 -12.62 23.73
C LEU A 273 -7.83 -12.70 24.69
N PRO A 274 -8.61 -11.61 24.85
CA PRO A 274 -9.85 -11.65 25.62
C PRO A 274 -10.88 -12.55 24.92
N SER A 275 -11.70 -13.25 25.72
CA SER A 275 -12.84 -14.00 25.18
C SER A 275 -13.93 -13.02 24.82
N VAL A 276 -14.19 -12.85 23.53
CA VAL A 276 -15.16 -11.88 23.01
C VAL A 276 -15.79 -12.39 21.71
N GLN A 277 -17.03 -11.99 21.47
CA GLN A 277 -17.68 -12.15 20.18
C GLN A 277 -18.08 -10.78 19.64
N ILE A 278 -17.61 -10.45 18.44
CA ILE A 278 -17.82 -9.16 17.78
C ILE A 278 -18.39 -9.41 16.39
N GLY A 279 -19.55 -8.81 16.13
CA GLY A 279 -20.09 -8.72 14.77
C GLY A 279 -19.59 -7.48 14.07
N ILE A 280 -19.32 -7.58 12.76
CA ILE A 280 -19.01 -6.44 11.90
C ILE A 280 -19.93 -6.50 10.69
N THR A 281 -20.63 -5.40 10.47
CA THR A 281 -21.45 -5.19 9.26
C THR A 281 -20.72 -4.22 8.36
N CYS A 282 -20.45 -4.61 7.11
CA CYS A 282 -19.78 -3.75 6.15
C CYS A 282 -20.26 -4.02 4.70
N ASP A 283 -19.85 -3.15 3.79
CA ASP A 283 -20.19 -3.21 2.36
C ASP A 283 -19.59 -4.43 1.62
N ALA A 284 -18.61 -5.11 2.22
CA ALA A 284 -17.99 -6.34 1.69
C ALA A 284 -18.52 -7.64 2.34
N GLY A 285 -19.57 -7.55 3.13
CA GLY A 285 -20.25 -8.65 3.80
C GLY A 285 -20.18 -8.58 5.33
N ASP A 286 -21.21 -9.15 5.97
CA ASP A 286 -21.29 -9.26 7.42
C ASP A 286 -20.42 -10.41 7.92
N LEU A 287 -19.72 -10.21 9.04
CA LEU A 287 -18.91 -11.25 9.68
C LEU A 287 -19.00 -11.20 11.20
N THR A 288 -18.70 -12.33 11.81
CA THR A 288 -18.55 -12.49 13.26
C THR A 288 -17.15 -13.01 13.56
N ILE A 289 -16.45 -12.30 14.44
CA ILE A 289 -15.16 -12.74 15.00
C ILE A 289 -15.43 -13.23 16.41
N THR A 290 -15.02 -14.47 16.72
CA THR A 290 -15.10 -15.03 18.06
C THR A 290 -13.69 -15.38 18.52
N SER A 291 -13.30 -14.80 19.66
CA SER A 291 -12.06 -15.10 20.34
C SER A 291 -12.30 -15.95 21.59
N SER A 292 -11.46 -16.91 21.81
CA SER A 292 -11.44 -17.79 22.96
C SER A 292 -9.99 -18.13 23.36
N PRO A 293 -9.74 -18.74 24.52
CA PRO A 293 -8.41 -19.20 24.90
C PRO A 293 -7.79 -20.22 23.92
N THR A 294 -8.61 -20.84 23.07
CA THR A 294 -8.15 -21.80 22.05
C THR A 294 -7.88 -21.21 20.68
N GLY A 295 -8.18 -19.92 20.50
CA GLY A 295 -7.92 -19.22 19.25
C GLY A 295 -9.04 -18.27 18.80
N VAL A 296 -8.89 -17.78 17.57
CA VAL A 296 -9.84 -16.86 16.95
C VAL A 296 -10.48 -17.53 15.74
N THR A 297 -11.79 -17.40 15.62
CA THR A 297 -12.56 -17.88 14.47
C THR A 297 -13.33 -16.75 13.81
N VAL A 298 -13.50 -16.84 12.49
CA VAL A 298 -14.29 -15.90 11.69
C VAL A 298 -15.41 -16.67 10.99
N ARG A 299 -16.60 -16.10 10.98
CA ARG A 299 -17.78 -16.68 10.30
C ARG A 299 -18.52 -15.60 9.54
N ALA A 300 -19.15 -15.96 8.45
CA ALA A 300 -20.08 -15.09 7.75
C ALA A 300 -21.35 -14.85 8.60
N GLY A 301 -21.91 -13.65 8.49
CA GLY A 301 -23.15 -13.25 9.15
C GLY A 301 -22.94 -12.58 10.51
N ARG A 302 -24.04 -12.07 11.04
CA ARG A 302 -24.08 -11.38 12.33
C ARG A 302 -24.12 -12.37 13.49
N PRO A 303 -23.58 -12.01 14.66
CA PRO A 303 -23.68 -12.85 15.85
C PRO A 303 -25.12 -12.87 16.37
N GLU A 304 -25.51 -13.97 17.04
CA GLU A 304 -26.78 -14.05 17.76
C GLU A 304 -26.83 -13.17 19.01
N GLY A 305 -25.66 -12.69 19.47
CA GLY A 305 -25.48 -11.79 20.62
C GLY A 305 -24.16 -11.10 20.54
N GLY A 306 -23.93 -10.15 21.45
CA GLY A 306 -22.71 -9.34 21.47
C GLY A 306 -22.81 -8.06 20.64
N PRO A 307 -21.76 -7.23 20.67
CA PRO A 307 -21.73 -5.97 19.94
C PRO A 307 -21.65 -6.20 18.42
N VAL A 308 -22.36 -5.37 17.66
CA VAL A 308 -22.27 -5.30 16.21
C VAL A 308 -21.71 -3.93 15.84
N LEU A 309 -20.61 -3.91 15.11
CA LEU A 309 -19.93 -2.71 14.65
C LEU A 309 -20.31 -2.45 13.18
N GLU A 310 -20.76 -1.27 12.89
CA GLU A 310 -21.02 -0.82 11.52
C GLU A 310 -19.79 -0.11 10.99
N TRP A 311 -18.95 -0.82 10.25
CA TRP A 311 -17.67 -0.34 9.77
C TRP A 311 -17.60 -0.35 8.24
N PRO A 312 -16.98 0.65 7.60
CA PRO A 312 -16.62 0.51 6.19
C PRO A 312 -15.60 -0.62 6.01
N SER A 313 -15.74 -1.41 4.95
CA SER A 313 -14.87 -2.57 4.74
C SER A 313 -13.39 -2.21 4.63
N VAL A 314 -13.08 -1.02 4.15
CA VAL A 314 -11.70 -0.52 4.08
C VAL A 314 -11.07 -0.38 5.46
N MET A 315 -11.84 -0.08 6.49
CA MET A 315 -11.34 -0.02 7.87
C MET A 315 -10.81 -1.39 8.33
N LEU A 316 -11.39 -2.50 7.86
CA LEU A 316 -10.85 -3.84 8.08
C LEU A 316 -9.46 -3.99 7.45
N ALA A 317 -9.31 -3.55 6.20
CA ALA A 317 -8.00 -3.59 5.56
C ALA A 317 -6.97 -2.74 6.31
N GLN A 318 -7.32 -1.51 6.67
CA GLN A 318 -6.46 -0.60 7.42
C GLN A 318 -6.07 -1.17 8.80
N LEU A 319 -7.03 -1.80 9.50
CA LEU A 319 -6.80 -2.42 10.80
C LEU A 319 -5.89 -3.65 10.64
N PHE A 320 -6.32 -4.63 9.85
CA PHE A 320 -5.61 -5.92 9.75
C PHE A 320 -4.26 -5.82 9.05
N THR A 321 -4.02 -4.77 8.28
CA THR A 321 -2.68 -4.45 7.78
C THR A 321 -1.80 -3.72 8.81
N GLY A 322 -2.35 -3.29 9.93
CA GLY A 322 -1.62 -2.53 10.95
C GLY A 322 -1.36 -1.07 10.58
N TYR A 323 -2.13 -0.52 9.61
CA TYR A 323 -2.01 0.87 9.17
C TYR A 323 -2.22 1.85 10.33
N GLN A 324 -3.29 1.62 11.11
CA GLN A 324 -3.58 2.38 12.33
C GLN A 324 -4.22 1.47 13.39
N SER A 325 -4.23 1.92 14.65
CA SER A 325 -4.97 1.23 15.71
C SER A 325 -6.48 1.34 15.51
N ALA A 326 -7.23 0.40 16.10
CA ALA A 326 -8.68 0.40 16.00
C ALA A 326 -9.32 1.70 16.52
N GLU A 327 -8.76 2.29 17.57
CA GLU A 327 -9.23 3.55 18.17
C GLU A 327 -9.04 4.74 17.21
N VAL A 328 -7.86 4.82 16.57
CA VAL A 328 -7.57 5.87 15.59
C VAL A 328 -8.48 5.71 14.38
N LEU A 329 -8.66 4.50 13.88
CA LEU A 329 -9.53 4.22 12.74
C LEU A 329 -10.99 4.54 13.07
N ALA A 330 -11.47 4.18 14.26
CA ALA A 330 -12.83 4.51 14.69
C ALA A 330 -13.06 6.03 14.71
N CYS A 331 -12.08 6.79 15.17
CA CYS A 331 -12.13 8.25 15.15
C CYS A 331 -12.11 8.80 13.71
N LEU A 332 -11.22 8.30 12.84
CA LEU A 332 -11.09 8.76 11.46
C LEU A 332 -12.35 8.49 10.62
N HIS A 333 -12.98 7.34 10.83
CA HIS A 333 -14.21 6.95 10.13
C HIS A 333 -15.49 7.40 10.84
N GLY A 334 -15.39 8.00 12.03
CA GLY A 334 -16.56 8.46 12.80
C GLY A 334 -17.47 7.34 13.27
N VAL A 335 -16.91 6.16 13.56
CA VAL A 335 -17.67 4.96 13.96
C VAL A 335 -17.48 4.63 15.44
N ALA A 336 -18.47 3.93 16.02
CA ALA A 336 -18.38 3.50 17.40
C ALA A 336 -17.38 2.35 17.58
N LEU A 337 -16.63 2.37 18.68
CA LEU A 337 -15.73 1.30 19.10
C LEU A 337 -15.93 1.05 20.62
N PRO A 338 -16.69 0.02 21.01
CA PRO A 338 -16.83 -0.38 22.41
C PRO A 338 -15.49 -0.76 23.04
N PRO A 339 -15.30 -0.52 24.36
CA PRO A 339 -14.02 -0.78 25.03
C PRO A 339 -13.51 -2.23 24.90
N ASP A 340 -14.41 -3.21 24.98
CA ASP A 340 -14.06 -4.63 24.82
C ASP A 340 -13.57 -4.95 23.40
N ALA A 341 -14.17 -4.34 22.38
CA ALA A 341 -13.73 -4.45 20.99
C ALA A 341 -12.38 -3.75 20.79
N ALA A 342 -12.18 -2.58 21.39
CA ALA A 342 -10.89 -1.87 21.34
C ALA A 342 -9.78 -2.72 21.96
N ALA A 343 -9.99 -3.24 23.17
CA ALA A 343 -9.05 -4.11 23.85
C ALA A 343 -8.72 -5.38 23.04
N PHE A 344 -9.73 -5.98 22.44
CA PHE A 344 -9.56 -7.15 21.58
C PHE A 344 -8.70 -6.85 20.36
N PHE A 345 -9.04 -5.80 19.59
CA PHE A 345 -8.29 -5.47 18.37
C PHE A 345 -6.86 -5.01 18.67
N SER A 346 -6.64 -4.29 19.77
CA SER A 346 -5.31 -3.89 20.19
C SER A 346 -4.44 -5.09 20.58
N ALA A 347 -5.04 -6.13 21.14
CA ALA A 347 -4.33 -7.38 21.47
C ALA A 347 -4.11 -8.26 20.23
N LEU A 348 -5.10 -8.32 19.31
CA LEU A 348 -5.05 -9.15 18.12
C LEU A 348 -4.07 -8.62 17.08
N ILE A 349 -4.04 -7.30 16.93
CA ILE A 349 -3.28 -6.64 15.85
C ILE A 349 -2.41 -5.56 16.48
N PRO A 350 -1.23 -5.94 16.98
CA PRO A 350 -0.28 -4.94 17.46
C PRO A 350 0.06 -4.02 16.28
N ARG A 351 0.10 -2.72 16.57
CA ARG A 351 0.40 -1.69 15.57
C ARG A 351 1.68 -2.06 14.82
N GLN A 352 1.53 -2.38 13.56
CA GLN A 352 2.63 -2.72 12.67
C GLN A 352 2.70 -1.66 11.58
N TRP A 353 3.86 -1.05 11.43
CA TRP A 353 4.10 -0.18 10.30
C TRP A 353 4.25 -1.06 9.06
N ARG A 354 3.29 -0.98 8.17
CA ARG A 354 3.41 -1.58 6.84
C ARG A 354 3.81 -0.52 5.87
N LEU A 355 4.87 -0.82 5.19
CA LEU A 355 5.47 -0.02 4.16
C LEU A 355 4.86 -0.41 2.83
N THR A 356 4.64 0.59 1.98
CA THR A 356 4.33 0.35 0.59
C THR A 356 5.44 -0.44 -0.05
N ARG A 357 5.06 -1.38 -0.86
CA ARG A 357 5.98 -2.07 -1.72
C ARG A 357 6.33 -1.17 -2.89
N GLN A 358 7.53 -0.62 -2.91
CA GLN A 358 8.02 0.18 -4.02
C GLN A 358 8.36 -0.60 -5.28
N GLU A 359 8.28 -1.91 -5.27
CA GLU A 359 8.44 -2.70 -6.49
C GLU A 359 7.45 -2.30 -7.60
N SER A 360 6.28 -1.72 -7.23
CA SER A 360 5.36 -1.15 -8.23
C SER A 360 5.89 0.12 -8.89
N TRP A 361 6.70 0.92 -8.19
CA TRP A 361 7.33 2.13 -8.76
C TRP A 361 8.41 1.79 -9.79
N ALA A 362 9.18 0.74 -9.57
CA ALA A 362 10.17 0.27 -10.53
C ALA A 362 9.51 -0.20 -11.84
N TYR A 363 8.33 -0.82 -11.76
CA TYR A 363 7.63 -1.30 -12.95
C TYR A 363 6.88 -0.21 -13.71
N THR A 364 6.35 0.81 -13.08
CA THR A 364 5.65 1.91 -13.77
C THR A 364 6.59 2.96 -14.36
N ASN A 365 7.81 3.07 -13.86
CA ASN A 365 8.79 4.05 -14.33
C ASN A 365 9.97 3.46 -15.12
N THR A 366 10.18 2.17 -15.07
CA THR A 366 11.25 1.54 -15.85
C THR A 366 10.74 0.79 -17.05
N GLY A 367 9.46 0.80 -17.38
CA GLY A 367 8.83 0.21 -18.57
C GLY A 367 9.74 -0.35 -19.68
N ARG A 368 10.93 -0.81 -19.32
CA ARG A 368 11.88 -1.48 -20.21
C ARG A 368 12.66 -2.52 -19.42
N PRO A 369 12.78 -3.73 -19.94
CA PRO A 369 13.65 -4.74 -19.38
C PRO A 369 15.09 -4.29 -19.30
#